data_1317119ea5ec542476171da821f71027
#
_entry.id   1317119ea5ec542476171da821f71027
#
_cell.length_a   1.000
_cell.length_b   1.000
_cell.length_c   1.000
_cell.angle_alpha   90.00
_cell.angle_beta   90.00
_cell.angle_gamma   90.00
#
_symmetry.space_group_name_H-M   'P 1'
#
loop_
_entity.id
_entity.type
_entity.pdbx_description
1 polymer ?
#
loop_
_entity_poly.entity_id
_entity_poly.type
_entity_poly.pdbx_seq_one_letter_code
_entity_poly.pdbx_strand_id
1 'polypeptide(L)'
;MNLRQLLLSGVAAAALFLSFPAISSAAVHTVSQGETLYSISQQYGSSVENIMSSNNLSNDFIYPGESLYIPDQSQSYAAYCVLPGDTLYQIGQKFGLDYSQIMSYNGLSSEYIYAGQTLYIPGLQQTVSPQVSRSGFYEGKVPYTRSDFELLARLITAEADSESYLTKVAVGAVVLNRILSGYFPTTIPGVVYQVDEGGAYQFEPVLNGWINVNPSPTSMIAAQDALNGNDPTQGALYFFESWVPNGFLQSRPVSVELDSFTFTY
;
A
#
# COMPACT_ATOMS: atom_id res chain seq x y z
N MET A 1 74.73 29.41 -6.68
CA MET A 1 74.09 28.64 -7.79
C MET A 1 72.64 28.43 -7.37
N ASN A 2 71.74 29.15 -8.06
CA ASN A 2 70.36 29.35 -7.61
C ASN A 2 69.40 28.32 -8.21
N LEU A 3 68.63 27.69 -7.36
CA LEU A 3 67.52 26.85 -7.74
C LEU A 3 66.21 27.63 -7.42
N ARG A 4 65.52 28.09 -8.47
CA ARG A 4 64.21 28.72 -8.38
C ARG A 4 63.16 27.66 -8.17
N GLN A 5 62.45 27.73 -7.05
CA GLN A 5 61.20 27.00 -6.81
C GLN A 5 60.06 27.74 -7.52
N LEU A 6 59.43 27.03 -8.47
CA LEU A 6 58.13 27.42 -9.01
C LEU A 6 57.03 26.89 -8.13
N LEU A 7 56.37 27.79 -7.44
CA LEU A 7 55.12 27.51 -6.76
C LEU A 7 53.97 27.54 -7.78
N LEU A 8 53.41 26.37 -8.08
CA LEU A 8 52.15 26.26 -8.82
C LEU A 8 51.02 26.38 -7.81
N SER A 9 50.38 27.53 -7.77
CA SER A 9 49.14 27.76 -7.06
C SER A 9 47.99 27.16 -7.87
N GLY A 10 47.55 25.96 -7.50
CA GLY A 10 46.32 25.37 -8.00
C GLY A 10 45.12 26.08 -7.35
N VAL A 11 44.43 26.87 -8.14
CA VAL A 11 43.08 27.38 -7.78
C VAL A 11 42.10 26.27 -7.96
N ALA A 12 41.68 25.64 -6.87
CA ALA A 12 40.55 24.73 -6.89
C ALA A 12 39.26 25.52 -7.04
N ALA A 13 38.70 25.54 -8.22
CA ALA A 13 37.36 26.05 -8.45
C ALA A 13 36.34 25.13 -7.77
N ALA A 14 35.86 25.54 -6.59
CA ALA A 14 34.72 24.92 -5.96
C ALA A 14 33.47 25.26 -6.77
N ALA A 15 33.00 24.29 -7.57
CA ALA A 15 31.70 24.38 -8.23
C ALA A 15 30.62 24.31 -7.14
N LEU A 16 30.06 25.47 -6.76
CA LEU A 16 28.82 25.51 -6.00
C LEU A 16 27.71 24.95 -6.90
N PHE A 17 27.29 23.71 -6.63
CA PHE A 17 26.02 23.20 -7.10
C PHE A 17 24.92 23.91 -6.32
N LEU A 18 24.40 25.01 -6.85
CA LEU A 18 23.14 25.57 -6.42
C LEU A 18 22.05 24.58 -6.87
N SER A 19 21.66 23.69 -5.98
CA SER A 19 20.42 22.93 -6.14
C SER A 19 19.26 23.91 -6.01
N PHE A 20 18.78 24.43 -7.14
CA PHE A 20 17.49 25.06 -7.17
C PHE A 20 16.44 24.00 -6.80
N PRO A 21 15.56 24.27 -5.83
CA PRO A 21 14.38 23.42 -5.67
C PRO A 21 13.66 23.43 -7.01
N ALA A 22 13.49 22.27 -7.63
CA ALA A 22 12.62 22.11 -8.78
C ALA A 22 11.24 22.55 -8.34
N ILE A 23 10.76 23.69 -8.80
CA ILE A 23 9.36 24.08 -8.64
C ILE A 23 8.61 23.09 -9.52
N SER A 24 8.07 22.04 -8.91
CA SER A 24 7.18 21.11 -9.58
C SER A 24 5.90 21.91 -9.87
N SER A 25 5.64 22.17 -11.12
CA SER A 25 4.45 22.84 -11.60
C SER A 25 3.56 21.80 -12.25
N ALA A 26 2.26 21.89 -12.01
CA ALA A 26 1.29 21.11 -12.74
C ALA A 26 1.57 21.15 -14.26
N ALA A 27 1.59 20.00 -14.91
CA ALA A 27 1.91 19.88 -16.34
C ALA A 27 0.77 19.18 -17.10
N VAL A 28 0.71 19.43 -18.41
CA VAL A 28 -0.11 18.61 -19.32
C VAL A 28 0.85 17.75 -20.12
N HIS A 29 0.66 16.43 -20.05
CA HIS A 29 1.43 15.45 -20.81
C HIS A 29 0.57 14.87 -21.94
N THR A 30 1.10 14.81 -23.15
CA THR A 30 0.45 14.11 -24.26
C THR A 30 1.06 12.71 -24.37
N VAL A 31 0.23 11.70 -24.21
CA VAL A 31 0.64 10.29 -24.21
C VAL A 31 1.27 9.92 -25.55
N SER A 32 2.48 9.40 -25.53
CA SER A 32 3.18 8.87 -26.71
C SER A 32 2.93 7.36 -26.87
N GLN A 33 3.21 6.83 -28.04
CA GLN A 33 3.06 5.40 -28.30
C GLN A 33 3.96 4.56 -27.37
N GLY A 34 3.38 3.62 -26.64
CA GLY A 34 4.08 2.73 -25.73
C GLY A 34 4.28 3.26 -24.30
N GLU A 35 3.81 4.48 -24.01
CA GLU A 35 3.79 4.98 -22.65
C GLU A 35 2.66 4.33 -21.83
N THR A 36 2.92 4.22 -20.53
CA THR A 36 1.96 3.76 -19.52
C THR A 36 1.83 4.83 -18.44
N LEU A 37 0.73 4.81 -17.68
CA LEU A 37 0.60 5.69 -16.53
C LEU A 37 1.77 5.53 -15.55
N TYR A 38 2.33 4.32 -15.43
CA TYR A 38 3.50 4.08 -14.61
C TYR A 38 4.75 4.80 -15.15
N SER A 39 5.06 4.70 -16.46
CA SER A 39 6.22 5.41 -17.04
C SER A 39 6.09 6.92 -16.93
N ILE A 40 4.88 7.45 -17.15
CA ILE A 40 4.57 8.88 -17.01
C ILE A 40 4.69 9.30 -15.53
N SER A 41 4.19 8.50 -14.60
CA SER A 41 4.31 8.78 -13.16
C SER A 41 5.77 8.89 -12.73
N GLN A 42 6.63 8.00 -13.20
CA GLN A 42 8.08 8.06 -12.93
C GLN A 42 8.74 9.30 -13.55
N GLN A 43 8.36 9.68 -14.78
CA GLN A 43 8.92 10.84 -15.47
C GLN A 43 8.63 12.15 -14.73
N TYR A 44 7.43 12.28 -14.19
CA TYR A 44 7.00 13.50 -13.49
C TYR A 44 7.15 13.41 -11.98
N GLY A 45 7.61 12.28 -11.44
CA GLY A 45 7.69 12.02 -10.00
C GLY A 45 6.31 11.95 -9.34
N SER A 46 5.23 11.72 -10.09
CA SER A 46 3.86 11.57 -9.59
C SER A 46 3.53 10.11 -9.28
N SER A 47 2.40 9.85 -8.63
CA SER A 47 1.88 8.50 -8.55
C SER A 47 0.87 8.23 -9.68
N VAL A 48 0.70 6.96 -10.04
CA VAL A 48 -0.30 6.54 -11.04
C VAL A 48 -1.70 6.97 -10.57
N GLU A 49 -2.00 6.78 -9.30
CA GLU A 49 -3.28 7.11 -8.68
C GLU A 49 -3.57 8.62 -8.75
N ASN A 50 -2.55 9.47 -8.57
CA ASN A 50 -2.69 10.91 -8.69
C ASN A 50 -3.03 11.33 -10.12
N ILE A 51 -2.34 10.75 -11.08
CA ILE A 51 -2.60 11.02 -12.49
C ILE A 51 -4.02 10.55 -12.83
N MET A 52 -4.40 9.34 -12.39
CA MET A 52 -5.74 8.80 -12.65
C MET A 52 -6.84 9.67 -12.05
N SER A 53 -6.74 10.00 -10.77
CA SER A 53 -7.76 10.79 -10.07
C SER A 53 -7.89 12.21 -10.64
N SER A 54 -6.78 12.83 -11.00
CA SER A 54 -6.75 14.17 -11.59
C SER A 54 -7.29 14.23 -13.02
N ASN A 55 -7.41 13.07 -13.69
CA ASN A 55 -7.94 12.94 -15.04
C ASN A 55 -9.27 12.18 -15.11
N ASN A 56 -9.88 11.85 -13.98
CA ASN A 56 -11.10 11.06 -13.90
C ASN A 56 -11.00 9.69 -14.60
N LEU A 57 -9.82 9.07 -14.58
CA LEU A 57 -9.59 7.75 -15.14
C LEU A 57 -10.08 6.67 -14.17
N SER A 58 -10.92 5.77 -14.66
CA SER A 58 -11.45 4.64 -13.87
C SER A 58 -10.55 3.39 -13.94
N ASN A 59 -9.56 3.39 -14.84
CA ASN A 59 -8.56 2.33 -15.02
C ASN A 59 -7.27 2.93 -15.58
N ASP A 60 -6.23 2.13 -15.73
CA ASP A 60 -4.89 2.52 -16.16
C ASP A 60 -4.69 2.55 -17.69
N PHE A 61 -5.75 2.34 -18.48
CA PHE A 61 -5.67 2.41 -19.93
C PHE A 61 -5.60 3.85 -20.41
N ILE A 62 -4.54 4.17 -21.14
CA ILE A 62 -4.31 5.45 -21.82
C ILE A 62 -3.97 5.22 -23.28
N TYR A 63 -4.29 6.18 -24.14
CA TYR A 63 -4.11 6.06 -25.58
C TYR A 63 -3.15 7.11 -26.10
N PRO A 64 -2.32 6.76 -27.11
CA PRO A 64 -1.46 7.75 -27.78
C PRO A 64 -2.26 8.95 -28.29
N GLY A 65 -1.77 10.15 -27.97
CA GLY A 65 -2.44 11.43 -28.28
C GLY A 65 -3.40 11.92 -27.19
N GLU A 66 -3.67 11.14 -26.17
CA GLU A 66 -4.44 11.57 -25.00
C GLU A 66 -3.66 12.61 -24.19
N SER A 67 -4.36 13.65 -23.73
CA SER A 67 -3.75 14.68 -22.87
C SER A 67 -4.09 14.40 -21.43
N LEU A 68 -3.04 14.17 -20.64
CA LEU A 68 -3.14 13.94 -19.20
C LEU A 68 -2.70 15.17 -18.42
N TYR A 69 -3.50 15.61 -17.51
CA TYR A 69 -3.11 16.58 -16.48
C TYR A 69 -2.24 15.87 -15.45
N ILE A 70 -1.03 16.35 -15.26
CA ILE A 70 -0.09 15.84 -14.26
C ILE A 70 -0.11 16.82 -13.08
N PRO A 71 -0.67 16.44 -11.92
CA PRO A 71 -0.78 17.33 -10.78
C PRO A 71 0.60 17.69 -10.22
N ASP A 72 0.70 18.89 -9.67
CA ASP A 72 1.91 19.34 -9.01
C ASP A 72 2.19 18.48 -7.77
N GLN A 73 3.43 18.03 -7.65
CA GLN A 73 3.92 17.22 -6.51
C GLN A 73 3.96 17.99 -5.18
N SER A 74 3.74 19.31 -5.19
CA SER A 74 3.72 20.10 -3.95
C SER A 74 2.49 19.81 -3.07
N GLN A 75 1.48 19.12 -3.62
CA GLN A 75 0.34 18.65 -2.84
C GLN A 75 0.61 17.22 -2.34
N SER A 76 1.32 17.14 -1.21
CA SER A 76 1.40 15.90 -0.45
C SER A 76 0.00 15.47 0.02
N TYR A 77 -0.31 14.20 -0.12
CA TYR A 77 -1.55 13.61 0.41
C TYR A 77 -1.22 12.31 1.13
N ALA A 78 -2.11 11.91 2.03
CA ALA A 78 -2.11 10.56 2.58
C ALA A 78 -3.34 9.81 2.08
N ALA A 79 -3.18 8.55 1.69
CA ALA A 79 -4.33 7.69 1.43
C ALA A 79 -4.96 7.25 2.76
N TYR A 80 -6.26 7.43 2.89
CA TYR A 80 -7.05 7.02 4.04
C TYR A 80 -8.16 6.07 3.61
N CYS A 81 -8.19 4.88 4.16
CA CYS A 81 -9.30 3.97 3.96
C CYS A 81 -10.40 4.26 4.97
N VAL A 82 -11.60 4.52 4.49
CA VAL A 82 -12.77 4.78 5.31
C VAL A 82 -13.13 3.55 6.12
N LEU A 83 -13.18 3.68 7.43
CA LEU A 83 -13.58 2.62 8.35
C LEU A 83 -15.10 2.60 8.55
N PRO A 84 -15.68 1.45 8.96
CA PRO A 84 -17.09 1.40 9.34
C PRO A 84 -17.41 2.44 10.44
N GLY A 85 -18.40 3.30 10.16
CA GLY A 85 -18.78 4.37 11.08
C GLY A 85 -18.05 5.71 10.90
N ASP A 86 -17.06 5.79 10.00
CA ASP A 86 -16.41 7.05 9.66
C ASP A 86 -17.39 7.99 8.93
N THR A 87 -17.20 9.28 9.18
CA THR A 87 -17.80 10.36 8.42
C THR A 87 -16.70 11.29 7.91
N LEU A 88 -16.93 11.97 6.79
CA LEU A 88 -15.99 12.97 6.28
C LEU A 88 -15.62 14.03 7.32
N TYR A 89 -16.60 14.39 8.17
CA TYR A 89 -16.35 15.32 9.28
C TYR A 89 -15.34 14.77 10.30
N GLN A 90 -15.53 13.52 10.75
CA GLN A 90 -14.60 12.89 11.71
C GLN A 90 -13.20 12.69 11.10
N ILE A 91 -13.15 12.33 9.82
CA ILE A 91 -11.89 12.20 9.09
C ILE A 91 -11.21 13.59 8.98
N GLY A 92 -11.97 14.64 8.65
CA GLY A 92 -11.47 16.02 8.64
C GLY A 92 -10.87 16.42 10.00
N GLN A 93 -11.61 16.17 11.09
CA GLN A 93 -11.12 16.45 12.46
C GLN A 93 -9.82 15.66 12.78
N LYS A 94 -9.76 14.39 12.40
CA LYS A 94 -8.58 13.53 12.60
C LYS A 94 -7.33 14.10 11.94
N PHE A 95 -7.47 14.71 10.77
CA PHE A 95 -6.36 15.24 10.00
C PHE A 95 -6.21 16.78 10.06
N GLY A 96 -7.02 17.46 10.86
CA GLY A 96 -6.97 18.91 11.01
C GLY A 96 -7.43 19.68 9.76
N LEU A 97 -8.30 19.09 8.98
CA LEU A 97 -8.85 19.62 7.72
C LEU A 97 -10.36 19.89 7.84
N ASP A 98 -10.86 20.85 7.06
CA ASP A 98 -12.28 20.92 6.79
C ASP A 98 -12.64 19.77 5.83
N TYR A 99 -13.76 19.09 6.12
CA TYR A 99 -14.20 17.95 5.31
C TYR A 99 -14.47 18.33 3.85
N SER A 100 -14.83 19.58 3.59
CA SER A 100 -15.03 20.09 2.22
C SER A 100 -13.76 20.09 1.40
N GLN A 101 -12.60 20.24 2.04
CA GLN A 101 -11.28 20.11 1.39
C GLN A 101 -11.03 18.67 0.97
N ILE A 102 -11.39 17.71 1.84
CA ILE A 102 -11.30 16.28 1.50
C ILE A 102 -12.25 15.95 0.35
N MET A 103 -13.49 16.44 0.41
CA MET A 103 -14.48 16.27 -0.68
C MET A 103 -13.94 16.80 -2.01
N SER A 104 -13.51 18.05 -2.03
CA SER A 104 -12.99 18.69 -3.25
C SER A 104 -11.79 17.96 -3.82
N TYR A 105 -10.87 17.54 -2.95
CA TYR A 105 -9.67 16.84 -3.37
C TYR A 105 -9.96 15.45 -3.97
N ASN A 106 -11.02 14.78 -3.49
CA ASN A 106 -11.47 13.47 -3.95
C ASN A 106 -12.56 13.52 -5.02
N GLY A 107 -12.93 14.70 -5.50
CA GLY A 107 -14.00 14.85 -6.50
C GLY A 107 -15.37 14.36 -6.02
N LEU A 108 -15.63 14.38 -4.71
CA LEU A 108 -16.88 13.90 -4.14
C LEU A 108 -17.98 14.96 -4.32
N SER A 109 -19.11 14.53 -4.86
CA SER A 109 -20.31 15.38 -5.03
C SER A 109 -21.26 15.35 -3.84
N SER A 110 -21.01 14.47 -2.86
CA SER A 110 -21.80 14.36 -1.62
C SER A 110 -20.93 13.93 -0.45
N GLU A 111 -21.45 14.13 0.78
CA GLU A 111 -20.76 13.74 2.02
C GLU A 111 -20.84 12.24 2.31
N TYR A 112 -21.56 11.47 1.51
CA TYR A 112 -21.68 10.03 1.71
C TYR A 112 -20.39 9.33 1.28
N ILE A 113 -19.81 8.61 2.23
CA ILE A 113 -18.64 7.74 2.05
C ILE A 113 -18.98 6.34 2.55
N TYR A 114 -18.28 5.35 2.03
CA TYR A 114 -18.53 3.95 2.35
C TYR A 114 -17.29 3.33 2.99
N ALA A 115 -17.52 2.43 3.93
CA ALA A 115 -16.43 1.63 4.50
C ALA A 115 -15.66 0.91 3.37
N GLY A 116 -14.33 0.96 3.42
CA GLY A 116 -13.45 0.45 2.37
C GLY A 116 -13.16 1.45 1.23
N GLN A 117 -13.82 2.62 1.19
CA GLN A 117 -13.50 3.67 0.22
C GLN A 117 -12.14 4.29 0.56
N THR A 118 -11.30 4.48 -0.46
CA THR A 118 -10.05 5.24 -0.30
C THR A 118 -10.32 6.72 -0.50
N LEU A 119 -9.91 7.54 0.49
CA LEU A 119 -9.88 9.00 0.41
C LEU A 119 -8.44 9.49 0.40
N TYR A 120 -8.14 10.43 -0.47
CA TYR A 120 -6.86 11.13 -0.49
C TYR A 120 -6.97 12.40 0.37
N ILE A 121 -6.17 12.47 1.41
CA ILE A 121 -6.19 13.56 2.41
C ILE A 121 -5.10 14.58 2.03
N PRO A 122 -5.46 15.77 1.56
CA PRO A 122 -4.49 16.77 1.10
C PRO A 122 -3.68 17.38 2.24
N GLY A 123 -2.50 17.90 1.92
CA GLY A 123 -1.67 18.66 2.87
C GLY A 123 -0.90 17.84 3.89
N LEU A 124 -1.09 16.52 3.92
CA LEU A 124 -0.27 15.64 4.72
C LEU A 124 0.93 15.23 3.86
N GLN A 125 2.11 15.66 4.24
CA GLN A 125 3.29 15.00 3.73
C GLN A 125 3.12 13.51 4.05
N GLN A 126 3.22 12.65 3.04
CA GLN A 126 3.42 11.23 3.30
C GLN A 126 4.69 11.09 4.14
N THR A 127 4.52 11.10 5.45
CA THR A 127 5.52 10.54 6.36
C THR A 127 5.50 9.00 6.28
N VAL A 128 4.66 8.47 5.43
CA VAL A 128 4.68 7.10 4.92
C VAL A 128 5.11 7.10 3.45
N SER A 129 6.25 7.68 3.12
CA SER A 129 7.14 6.97 2.23
C SER A 129 7.50 5.71 2.99
N PRO A 130 7.28 4.51 2.44
CA PRO A 130 8.11 3.41 2.83
C PRO A 130 9.52 3.86 2.44
N GLN A 131 10.24 4.52 3.35
CA GLN A 131 11.69 4.60 3.25
C GLN A 131 12.17 3.17 3.40
N VAL A 132 12.07 2.43 2.29
CA VAL A 132 12.84 1.23 2.11
C VAL A 132 14.29 1.70 1.98
N SER A 133 14.89 2.02 3.10
CA SER A 133 16.32 1.90 3.23
C SER A 133 16.64 0.48 2.77
N ARG A 134 17.59 0.30 1.88
CA ARG A 134 18.06 -1.00 1.41
C ARG A 134 18.51 -1.97 2.53
N SER A 135 18.25 -1.63 3.80
CA SER A 135 18.49 -2.39 5.03
C SER A 135 17.60 -1.85 6.16
N GLY A 136 16.29 -1.62 5.95
CA GLY A 136 15.42 -1.03 6.95
C GLY A 136 14.30 -1.97 7.36
N PHE A 137 14.26 -2.30 8.63
CA PHE A 137 13.13 -2.93 9.30
C PHE A 137 12.20 -1.81 9.78
N TYR A 138 10.89 -1.95 9.55
CA TYR A 138 9.88 -1.09 10.16
C TYR A 138 9.66 -1.50 11.61
N GLU A 139 9.26 -0.55 12.48
CA GLU A 139 8.92 -0.79 13.89
C GLU A 139 7.62 -1.59 14.06
N GLY A 140 7.49 -2.72 13.37
CA GLY A 140 6.44 -3.71 13.58
C GLY A 140 6.98 -4.90 14.36
N LYS A 141 6.09 -5.72 14.92
CA LYS A 141 6.46 -6.96 15.62
C LYS A 141 7.13 -7.99 14.69
N VAL A 142 6.92 -7.88 13.38
CA VAL A 142 7.45 -8.77 12.33
C VAL A 142 8.29 -7.95 11.37
N PRO A 143 9.59 -8.27 11.19
CA PRO A 143 10.40 -7.62 10.17
C PRO A 143 9.95 -8.04 8.77
N TYR A 144 9.89 -7.10 7.84
CA TYR A 144 9.47 -7.35 6.47
C TYR A 144 10.21 -6.46 5.46
N THR A 145 10.32 -6.94 4.24
CA THR A 145 10.82 -6.18 3.08
C THR A 145 9.66 -5.63 2.26
N ARG A 146 9.95 -4.78 1.28
CA ARG A 146 8.94 -4.32 0.32
C ARG A 146 8.29 -5.49 -0.44
N SER A 147 9.08 -6.48 -0.85
CA SER A 147 8.55 -7.68 -1.52
C SER A 147 7.63 -8.51 -0.61
N ASP A 148 7.91 -8.55 0.69
CA ASP A 148 7.05 -9.22 1.66
C ASP A 148 5.73 -8.48 1.84
N PHE A 149 5.77 -7.16 1.89
CA PHE A 149 4.56 -6.32 1.90
C PHE A 149 3.70 -6.53 0.65
N GLU A 150 4.31 -6.48 -0.53
CA GLU A 150 3.61 -6.71 -1.79
C GLU A 150 3.03 -8.13 -1.88
N LEU A 151 3.74 -9.14 -1.36
CA LEU A 151 3.25 -10.51 -1.27
C LEU A 151 2.04 -10.63 -0.34
N LEU A 152 2.09 -10.00 0.84
CA LEU A 152 0.97 -9.98 1.78
C LEU A 152 -0.26 -9.30 1.16
N ALA A 153 -0.08 -8.16 0.48
CA ALA A 153 -1.16 -7.47 -0.19
C ALA A 153 -1.78 -8.29 -1.34
N ARG A 154 -0.95 -9.02 -2.11
CA ARG A 154 -1.45 -9.95 -3.13
C ARG A 154 -2.25 -11.10 -2.53
N LEU A 155 -1.78 -11.67 -1.43
CA LEU A 155 -2.54 -12.71 -0.72
C LEU A 155 -3.89 -12.19 -0.26
N ILE A 156 -3.93 -11.01 0.39
CA ILE A 156 -5.18 -10.39 0.85
C ILE A 156 -6.13 -10.14 -0.34
N THR A 157 -5.61 -9.68 -1.48
CA THR A 157 -6.42 -9.50 -2.69
C THR A 157 -6.99 -10.83 -3.15
N ALA A 158 -6.16 -11.86 -3.24
CA ALA A 158 -6.56 -13.15 -3.78
C ALA A 158 -7.55 -13.90 -2.88
N GLU A 159 -7.48 -13.70 -1.55
CA GLU A 159 -8.36 -14.36 -0.57
C GLU A 159 -9.64 -13.55 -0.30
N ALA A 160 -9.57 -12.23 -0.28
CA ALA A 160 -10.62 -11.40 0.32
C ALA A 160 -10.98 -10.13 -0.49
N ASP A 161 -10.80 -10.11 -1.83
CA ASP A 161 -11.00 -8.86 -2.60
C ASP A 161 -12.44 -8.33 -2.55
N SER A 162 -13.42 -9.22 -2.50
CA SER A 162 -14.85 -8.88 -2.39
C SER A 162 -15.30 -8.57 -0.95
N GLU A 163 -14.45 -8.84 0.05
CA GLU A 163 -14.80 -8.70 1.46
C GLU A 163 -14.58 -7.28 1.97
N SER A 164 -15.13 -6.99 3.16
CA SER A 164 -14.94 -5.71 3.82
C SER A 164 -13.47 -5.43 4.13
N TYR A 165 -13.16 -4.15 4.35
CA TYR A 165 -11.81 -3.75 4.75
C TYR A 165 -11.31 -4.46 6.01
N LEU A 166 -12.21 -4.63 6.99
CA LEU A 166 -11.87 -5.28 8.25
C LEU A 166 -11.46 -6.74 8.05
N THR A 167 -12.15 -7.46 7.17
CA THR A 167 -11.83 -8.84 6.79
C THR A 167 -10.50 -8.92 6.05
N LYS A 168 -10.20 -7.95 5.18
CA LYS A 168 -8.89 -7.85 4.53
C LYS A 168 -7.75 -7.68 5.54
N VAL A 169 -7.93 -6.82 6.55
CA VAL A 169 -6.95 -6.66 7.63
C VAL A 169 -6.82 -7.96 8.44
N ALA A 170 -7.94 -8.63 8.74
CA ALA A 170 -7.97 -9.89 9.46
C ALA A 170 -7.20 -11.01 8.75
N VAL A 171 -7.35 -11.15 7.43
CA VAL A 171 -6.58 -12.11 6.62
C VAL A 171 -5.07 -11.81 6.71
N GLY A 172 -4.68 -10.54 6.60
CA GLY A 172 -3.28 -10.12 6.79
C GLY A 172 -2.77 -10.42 8.20
N ALA A 173 -3.57 -10.15 9.22
CA ALA A 173 -3.24 -10.39 10.62
C ALA A 173 -3.00 -11.88 10.92
N VAL A 174 -3.77 -12.80 10.32
CA VAL A 174 -3.54 -14.26 10.49
C VAL A 174 -2.13 -14.65 10.03
N VAL A 175 -1.65 -14.12 8.91
CA VAL A 175 -0.26 -14.40 8.45
C VAL A 175 0.75 -13.95 9.50
N LEU A 176 0.57 -12.77 10.08
CA LEU A 176 1.48 -12.24 11.09
C LEU A 176 1.36 -12.96 12.43
N ASN A 177 0.16 -13.34 12.82
CA ASN A 177 -0.08 -14.16 14.02
C ASN A 177 0.61 -15.53 13.90
N ARG A 178 0.55 -16.15 12.73
CA ARG A 178 1.30 -17.41 12.47
C ARG A 178 2.78 -17.21 12.70
N ILE A 179 3.39 -16.14 12.16
CA ILE A 179 4.82 -15.83 12.36
C ILE A 179 5.13 -15.66 13.85
N LEU A 180 4.28 -14.93 14.57
CA LEU A 180 4.49 -14.60 15.99
C LEU A 180 4.20 -15.77 16.93
N SER A 181 3.40 -16.75 16.51
CA SER A 181 3.01 -17.90 17.34
C SER A 181 4.15 -18.87 17.65
N GLY A 182 5.18 -18.90 16.80
CA GLY A 182 6.27 -19.86 16.88
C GLY A 182 5.93 -21.27 16.37
N TYR A 183 4.69 -21.51 15.91
CA TYR A 183 4.26 -22.80 15.35
C TYR A 183 4.37 -22.86 13.82
N PHE A 184 4.64 -21.73 13.19
CA PHE A 184 4.69 -21.56 11.74
C PHE A 184 6.04 -20.97 11.33
N PRO A 185 6.35 -20.92 10.01
CA PRO A 185 7.53 -20.24 9.52
C PRO A 185 7.61 -18.78 10.01
N THR A 186 8.82 -18.27 10.19
CA THR A 186 9.10 -16.97 10.82
C THR A 186 9.14 -15.79 9.84
N THR A 187 8.72 -15.99 8.60
CA THR A 187 8.71 -14.96 7.55
C THR A 187 7.40 -14.99 6.77
N ILE A 188 7.01 -13.84 6.22
CA ILE A 188 5.80 -13.74 5.39
C ILE A 188 5.85 -14.73 4.21
N PRO A 189 6.92 -14.79 3.38
CA PRO A 189 6.99 -15.79 2.33
C PRO A 189 6.94 -17.22 2.85
N GLY A 190 7.57 -17.49 4.00
CA GLY A 190 7.55 -18.80 4.63
C GLY A 190 6.13 -19.26 4.99
N VAL A 191 5.31 -18.36 5.54
CA VAL A 191 3.91 -18.68 5.89
C VAL A 191 3.04 -18.77 4.64
N VAL A 192 3.18 -17.82 3.70
CA VAL A 192 2.36 -17.79 2.48
C VAL A 192 2.58 -19.01 1.60
N TYR A 193 3.83 -19.43 1.42
CA TYR A 193 4.19 -20.58 0.59
C TYR A 193 4.34 -21.88 1.38
N GLN A 194 3.89 -21.92 2.63
CA GLN A 194 3.95 -23.12 3.46
C GLN A 194 3.15 -24.28 2.83
N VAL A 195 3.78 -25.43 2.82
CA VAL A 195 3.17 -26.71 2.40
C VAL A 195 3.04 -27.60 3.64
N ASP A 196 1.92 -28.25 3.79
CA ASP A 196 1.70 -29.22 4.87
C ASP A 196 2.41 -30.56 4.60
N GLU A 197 2.31 -31.49 5.54
CA GLU A 197 2.92 -32.82 5.43
C GLU A 197 2.37 -33.63 4.24
N GLY A 198 1.15 -33.30 3.77
CA GLY A 198 0.51 -33.92 2.60
C GLY A 198 0.93 -33.28 1.27
N GLY A 199 1.71 -32.20 1.27
CA GLY A 199 2.14 -31.47 0.09
C GLY A 199 1.12 -30.42 -0.40
N ALA A 200 0.12 -30.08 0.40
CA ALA A 200 -0.87 -29.05 0.07
C ALA A 200 -0.43 -27.66 0.59
N TYR A 201 -0.64 -26.64 -0.23
CA TYR A 201 -0.46 -25.26 0.19
C TYR A 201 -1.52 -24.85 1.20
N GLN A 202 -1.10 -24.02 2.18
CA GLN A 202 -2.00 -23.49 3.21
C GLN A 202 -2.97 -22.42 2.69
N PHE A 203 -2.63 -21.80 1.56
CA PHE A 203 -3.43 -20.78 0.90
C PHE A 203 -3.72 -21.20 -0.53
N GLU A 204 -5.01 -21.31 -0.88
CA GLU A 204 -5.45 -21.73 -2.21
C GLU A 204 -4.91 -20.86 -3.36
N PRO A 205 -4.78 -19.52 -3.21
CA PRO A 205 -4.22 -18.66 -4.24
C PRO A 205 -2.79 -19.02 -4.67
N VAL A 206 -2.02 -19.69 -3.82
CA VAL A 206 -0.68 -20.18 -4.19
C VAL A 206 -0.81 -21.35 -5.18
N LEU A 207 -1.76 -22.26 -4.95
CA LEU A 207 -1.98 -23.42 -5.80
C LEU A 207 -2.55 -23.03 -7.18
N ASN A 208 -3.54 -22.15 -7.21
CA ASN A 208 -4.24 -21.76 -8.43
C ASN A 208 -3.58 -20.60 -9.19
N GLY A 209 -2.50 -20.02 -8.66
CA GLY A 209 -1.73 -18.95 -9.27
C GLY A 209 -2.27 -17.53 -9.03
N TRP A 210 -3.37 -17.36 -8.30
CA TRP A 210 -3.95 -16.05 -7.98
C TRP A 210 -3.06 -15.22 -7.07
N ILE A 211 -2.10 -15.83 -6.38
CA ILE A 211 -1.07 -15.11 -5.62
C ILE A 211 -0.25 -14.11 -6.48
N ASN A 212 -0.31 -14.23 -7.80
CA ASN A 212 0.40 -13.37 -8.74
C ASN A 212 -0.44 -12.20 -9.29
N VAL A 213 -1.69 -12.03 -8.81
CA VAL A 213 -2.51 -10.87 -9.18
C VAL A 213 -1.88 -9.56 -8.68
N ASN A 214 -2.18 -8.46 -9.36
CA ASN A 214 -1.84 -7.14 -8.82
C ASN A 214 -2.68 -6.88 -7.56
N PRO A 215 -2.07 -6.45 -6.46
CA PRO A 215 -2.83 -6.16 -5.26
C PRO A 215 -3.76 -4.97 -5.46
N SER A 216 -5.00 -5.06 -4.95
CA SER A 216 -5.91 -3.94 -4.96
C SER A 216 -5.44 -2.84 -4.00
N PRO A 217 -5.79 -1.56 -4.25
CA PRO A 217 -5.42 -0.46 -3.35
C PRO A 217 -5.87 -0.69 -1.91
N THR A 218 -7.07 -1.21 -1.72
CA THR A 218 -7.61 -1.55 -0.39
C THR A 218 -6.83 -2.65 0.30
N SER A 219 -6.40 -3.67 -0.45
CA SER A 219 -5.56 -4.76 0.09
C SER A 219 -4.15 -4.29 0.45
N MET A 220 -3.59 -3.33 -0.29
CA MET A 220 -2.32 -2.68 0.06
C MET A 220 -2.41 -1.97 1.42
N ILE A 221 -3.50 -1.21 1.64
CA ILE A 221 -3.72 -0.50 2.90
C ILE A 221 -3.97 -1.50 4.04
N ALA A 222 -4.76 -2.54 3.80
CA ALA A 222 -5.03 -3.59 4.78
C ALA A 222 -3.76 -4.35 5.19
N ALA A 223 -2.87 -4.64 4.22
CA ALA A 223 -1.56 -5.25 4.51
C ALA A 223 -0.70 -4.34 5.40
N GLN A 224 -0.68 -3.03 5.12
CA GLN A 224 0.05 -2.07 5.95
C GLN A 224 -0.53 -1.99 7.37
N ASP A 225 -1.86 -1.98 7.50
CA ASP A 225 -2.51 -1.93 8.81
C ASP A 225 -2.23 -3.19 9.65
N ALA A 226 -2.30 -4.36 9.04
CA ALA A 226 -1.91 -5.60 9.69
C ALA A 226 -0.45 -5.56 10.16
N LEU A 227 0.48 -5.11 9.30
CA LEU A 227 1.90 -4.95 9.61
C LEU A 227 2.15 -3.94 10.73
N ASN A 228 1.31 -2.92 10.86
CA ASN A 228 1.34 -1.96 11.96
C ASN A 228 0.80 -2.55 13.28
N GLY A 229 0.30 -3.79 13.26
CA GLY A 229 -0.19 -4.51 14.44
C GLY A 229 -1.70 -4.42 14.66
N ASN A 230 -2.47 -3.92 13.68
CA ASN A 230 -3.92 -4.00 13.73
C ASN A 230 -4.36 -5.44 13.49
N ASP A 231 -4.94 -6.06 14.48
CA ASP A 231 -5.42 -7.45 14.47
C ASP A 231 -6.87 -7.55 14.93
N PRO A 232 -7.83 -7.50 14.02
CA PRO A 232 -9.24 -7.69 14.32
C PRO A 232 -9.56 -9.08 14.88
N THR A 233 -8.66 -10.06 14.64
CA THR A 233 -8.88 -11.46 15.01
C THR A 233 -8.39 -11.82 16.41
N GLN A 234 -7.72 -10.89 17.10
CA GLN A 234 -7.19 -11.09 18.45
C GLN A 234 -6.29 -12.34 18.58
N GLY A 235 -5.51 -12.64 17.54
CA GLY A 235 -4.54 -13.73 17.56
C GLY A 235 -4.96 -15.00 16.82
N ALA A 236 -6.02 -14.97 15.99
CA ALA A 236 -6.42 -16.14 15.20
C ALA A 236 -5.29 -16.62 14.27
N LEU A 237 -5.18 -17.93 14.13
CA LEU A 237 -4.17 -18.60 13.31
C LEU A 237 -4.74 -19.20 12.02
N TYR A 238 -6.07 -19.30 11.94
CA TYR A 238 -6.77 -19.91 10.81
C TYR A 238 -7.98 -19.06 10.44
N PHE A 239 -8.38 -19.17 9.17
CA PHE A 239 -9.66 -18.70 8.68
C PHE A 239 -10.17 -19.63 7.60
N PHE A 240 -11.48 -19.62 7.39
CA PHE A 240 -12.15 -20.38 6.36
C PHE A 240 -13.49 -19.74 6.02
N GLU A 241 -13.99 -19.96 4.82
CA GLU A 241 -15.34 -19.55 4.44
C GLU A 241 -16.37 -20.32 5.26
N SER A 242 -17.26 -19.61 5.95
CA SER A 242 -18.16 -20.17 6.97
C SER A 242 -19.09 -21.30 6.44
N TRP A 243 -19.33 -21.33 5.11
CA TRP A 243 -20.16 -22.38 4.48
C TRP A 243 -19.36 -23.60 4.00
N VAL A 244 -18.03 -23.55 3.99
CA VAL A 244 -17.19 -24.67 3.54
C VAL A 244 -17.06 -25.68 4.67
N PRO A 245 -17.50 -26.95 4.48
CA PRO A 245 -17.35 -27.98 5.50
C PRO A 245 -15.86 -28.29 5.74
N ASN A 246 -15.36 -27.96 6.91
CA ASN A 246 -14.01 -28.29 7.35
C ASN A 246 -14.06 -28.70 8.84
N GLY A 247 -14.19 -30.00 9.10
CA GLY A 247 -14.36 -30.51 10.47
C GLY A 247 -13.20 -30.18 11.41
N PHE A 248 -11.98 -30.03 10.89
CA PHE A 248 -10.83 -29.62 11.69
C PHE A 248 -10.95 -28.15 12.14
N LEU A 249 -11.20 -27.24 11.19
CA LEU A 249 -11.31 -25.81 11.48
C LEU A 249 -12.55 -25.46 12.28
N GLN A 250 -13.69 -26.12 11.98
CA GLN A 250 -14.96 -25.95 12.69
C GLN A 250 -14.92 -26.46 14.16
N SER A 251 -13.98 -27.36 14.50
CA SER A 251 -13.80 -27.83 15.88
C SER A 251 -12.96 -26.88 16.75
N ARG A 252 -12.34 -25.87 16.15
CA ARG A 252 -11.47 -24.92 16.86
C ARG A 252 -12.28 -23.80 17.52
N PRO A 253 -11.78 -23.20 18.62
CA PRO A 253 -12.42 -22.04 19.20
C PRO A 253 -12.49 -20.88 18.19
N VAL A 254 -13.68 -20.33 17.98
CA VAL A 254 -13.89 -19.17 17.13
C VAL A 254 -13.37 -17.92 17.84
N SER A 255 -12.60 -17.13 17.11
CA SER A 255 -12.17 -15.81 17.54
C SER A 255 -13.21 -14.76 17.14
N VAL A 256 -13.47 -14.66 15.83
CA VAL A 256 -14.44 -13.71 15.26
C VAL A 256 -14.99 -14.24 13.93
N GLU A 257 -16.19 -13.82 13.60
CA GLU A 257 -16.78 -13.99 12.25
C GLU A 257 -16.85 -12.60 11.58
N LEU A 258 -16.31 -12.48 10.37
CA LEU A 258 -16.29 -11.25 9.59
C LEU A 258 -16.70 -11.58 8.15
N ASP A 259 -17.74 -10.94 7.66
CA ASP A 259 -18.34 -11.18 6.34
C ASP A 259 -18.57 -12.68 6.09
N SER A 260 -17.91 -13.23 5.09
CA SER A 260 -18.02 -14.66 4.74
C SER A 260 -17.05 -15.57 5.50
N PHE A 261 -16.16 -15.03 6.33
CA PHE A 261 -15.10 -15.80 6.99
C PHE A 261 -15.32 -16.01 8.48
N THR A 262 -14.96 -17.20 8.94
CA THR A 262 -14.78 -17.54 10.36
C THR A 262 -13.29 -17.63 10.67
N PHE A 263 -12.84 -16.89 11.68
CA PHE A 263 -11.47 -16.87 12.18
C PHE A 263 -11.36 -17.68 13.47
N THR A 264 -10.31 -18.54 13.59
CA THR A 264 -10.16 -19.48 14.73
C THR A 264 -8.72 -19.53 15.22
N TYR A 265 -8.55 -19.93 16.50
CA TYR A 265 -7.25 -20.11 17.15
C TYR A 265 -6.55 -21.42 16.78
#